data_4f398b6c70df44243ce5c88dc323471e
#
_entry.id   4f398b6c70df44243ce5c88dc323471e
#
_cell.length_a   1.000
_cell.length_b   1.000
_cell.length_c   1.000
_cell.angle_alpha   90.00
_cell.angle_beta   90.00
_cell.angle_gamma   90.00
#
_symmetry.space_group_name_H-M   'P 1'
#
loop_
_entity.id
_entity.type
_entity.pdbx_description
1 polymer ?
#
loop_
_entity_poly.entity_id
_entity_poly.type
_entity_poly.pdbx_seq_one_letter_code
_entity_poly.pdbx_strand_id
1 'polypeptide(L)'
;VFSLPDIRKNLSLLHWPGRMEVLRSKPFVLLDACINATSCENVKEVLRHLGVWNCTVIVGIPEDKDYAGVVRSMKGMANRIILTRSGNPHYHFSQKQQETLAEEDIGTIWTDSVKQALTLAGSCPDPIVILGTTSVISEVEQIFQQS
;
A
#
# COMPACT_ATOMS: atom_id res chain seq x y z
N VAL A 1 17.45 13.43 3.38
CA VAL A 1 16.77 12.61 4.39
C VAL A 1 15.96 13.51 5.30
N PHE A 2 14.65 13.37 5.32
CA PHE A 2 13.77 14.15 6.17
C PHE A 2 13.68 13.51 7.56
N SER A 3 13.75 14.35 8.61
CA SER A 3 13.48 13.87 9.97
C SER A 3 11.99 13.54 10.13
N LEU A 4 11.63 12.73 11.13
CA LEU A 4 10.22 12.41 11.41
C LEU A 4 9.37 13.68 11.67
N PRO A 5 9.84 14.71 12.41
CA PRO A 5 9.13 15.98 12.54
C PRO A 5 8.88 16.66 11.19
N ASP A 6 9.85 16.65 10.27
CA ASP A 6 9.69 17.24 8.94
C ASP A 6 8.67 16.49 8.12
N ILE A 7 8.69 15.15 8.16
CA ILE A 7 7.70 14.31 7.50
C ILE A 7 6.31 14.64 8.01
N ARG A 8 6.12 14.67 9.32
CA ARG A 8 4.83 14.98 9.94
C ARG A 8 4.35 16.39 9.59
N LYS A 9 5.25 17.38 9.63
CA LYS A 9 4.93 18.76 9.29
C LYS A 9 4.49 18.90 7.85
N ASN A 10 5.20 18.28 6.91
CA ASN A 10 4.88 18.35 5.49
C ASN A 10 3.61 17.60 5.14
N LEU A 11 3.36 16.45 5.78
CA LEU A 11 2.17 15.64 5.55
C LEU A 11 0.94 16.19 6.30
N SER A 12 1.13 16.88 7.43
CA SER A 12 0.02 17.48 8.18
C SER A 12 -0.67 18.61 7.41
N LEU A 13 0.04 19.26 6.50
CA LEU A 13 -0.54 20.25 5.59
C LEU A 13 -1.47 19.63 4.55
N LEU A 14 -1.37 18.31 4.34
CA LEU A 14 -2.15 17.53 3.38
C LEU A 14 -3.03 16.49 4.09
N HIS A 15 -3.25 16.66 5.40
CA HIS A 15 -3.82 15.63 6.25
C HIS A 15 -5.30 15.36 5.97
N TRP A 16 -5.53 14.34 5.14
CA TRP A 16 -6.81 13.67 5.02
C TRP A 16 -6.61 12.21 5.47
N PRO A 17 -7.43 11.70 6.40
CA PRO A 17 -7.33 10.31 6.83
C PRO A 17 -7.29 9.35 5.64
N GLY A 18 -6.33 8.43 5.65
CA GLY A 18 -6.12 7.49 4.54
C GLY A 18 -5.48 8.08 3.30
N ARG A 19 -4.99 9.34 3.36
CA ARG A 19 -4.27 9.97 2.26
C ARG A 19 -2.84 10.31 2.71
N MET A 20 -1.84 9.64 2.12
CA MET A 20 -0.42 9.82 2.46
C MET A 20 -0.17 9.80 3.97
N GLU A 21 -0.84 8.89 4.67
CA GLU A 21 -0.76 8.81 6.13
C GLU A 21 0.43 7.95 6.55
N VAL A 22 1.36 8.53 7.31
CA VAL A 22 2.47 7.79 7.91
C VAL A 22 1.98 7.21 9.24
N LEU A 23 1.78 5.90 9.28
CA LEU A 23 1.32 5.18 10.47
C LEU A 23 2.45 4.88 11.45
N ARG A 24 3.65 4.71 10.95
CA ARG A 24 4.84 4.36 11.75
C ARG A 24 6.09 4.85 11.02
N SER A 25 7.10 5.25 11.80
CA SER A 25 8.37 5.72 11.24
C SER A 25 9.45 4.64 11.20
N LYS A 26 9.39 3.64 12.09
CA LYS A 26 10.35 2.52 12.18
C LYS A 26 9.65 1.22 12.58
N PRO A 27 9.51 0.28 11.65
CA PRO A 27 9.72 0.46 10.20
C PRO A 27 8.75 1.48 9.63
N PHE A 28 9.15 2.13 8.55
CA PHE A 28 8.31 3.13 7.90
C PHE A 28 7.06 2.47 7.27
N VAL A 29 5.89 3.01 7.57
CA VAL A 29 4.62 2.53 7.01
C VAL A 29 3.81 3.71 6.51
N LEU A 30 3.55 3.75 5.21
CA LEU A 30 2.69 4.74 4.55
C LEU A 30 1.40 4.09 4.08
N LEU A 31 0.30 4.78 4.28
CA LEU A 31 -1.04 4.34 3.89
C LEU A 31 -1.68 5.37 2.96
N ASP A 32 -2.24 4.93 1.84
CA ASP A 32 -2.97 5.80 0.91
C ASP A 32 -4.14 5.09 0.24
N ALA A 33 -5.26 5.79 0.12
CA ALA A 33 -6.47 5.30 -0.56
C ALA A 33 -6.34 5.40 -2.09
N CYS A 34 -5.21 5.01 -2.62
CA CYS A 34 -4.90 4.97 -4.06
C CYS A 34 -5.59 3.77 -4.71
N ILE A 35 -6.34 4.00 -5.79
CA ILE A 35 -7.06 2.94 -6.51
C ILE A 35 -6.84 2.96 -8.03
N ASN A 36 -5.98 3.84 -8.53
CA ASN A 36 -5.63 3.90 -9.95
C ASN A 36 -4.19 4.37 -10.18
N ALA A 37 -3.71 4.20 -11.39
CA ALA A 37 -2.34 4.53 -11.76
C ALA A 37 -2.01 6.02 -11.58
N THR A 38 -2.96 6.90 -11.87
CA THR A 38 -2.75 8.35 -11.76
C THR A 38 -2.49 8.78 -10.31
N SER A 39 -3.32 8.34 -9.38
CA SER A 39 -3.09 8.62 -7.96
C SER A 39 -1.84 7.94 -7.41
N CYS A 40 -1.47 6.78 -7.98
CA CYS A 40 -0.25 6.08 -7.60
C CYS A 40 1.02 6.87 -7.95
N GLU A 41 1.03 7.63 -9.05
CA GLU A 41 2.17 8.49 -9.39
C GLU A 41 2.41 9.55 -8.31
N ASN A 42 1.35 10.10 -7.73
CA ASN A 42 1.47 11.05 -6.60
C ASN A 42 2.09 10.38 -5.36
N VAL A 43 1.70 9.15 -5.07
CA VAL A 43 2.29 8.36 -3.97
C VAL A 43 3.79 8.17 -4.20
N LYS A 44 4.18 7.79 -5.41
CA LYS A 44 5.59 7.58 -5.78
C LYS A 44 6.42 8.85 -5.62
N GLU A 45 5.87 9.99 -6.03
CA GLU A 45 6.54 11.27 -5.88
C GLU A 45 6.78 11.61 -4.41
N VAL A 46 5.78 11.44 -3.56
CA VAL A 46 5.93 11.63 -2.11
C VAL A 46 7.00 10.70 -1.54
N LEU A 47 6.97 9.42 -1.90
CA LEU A 47 7.98 8.46 -1.44
C LEU A 47 9.40 8.88 -1.82
N ARG A 48 9.62 9.34 -3.05
CA ARG A 48 10.92 9.86 -3.50
C ARG A 48 11.37 11.04 -2.65
N HIS A 49 10.49 12.00 -2.38
CA HIS A 49 10.77 13.13 -1.52
C HIS A 49 11.12 12.72 -0.08
N LEU A 50 10.55 11.62 0.39
CA LEU A 50 10.86 11.06 1.72
C LEU A 50 12.10 10.18 1.72
N GLY A 51 12.77 10.01 0.57
CA GLY A 51 13.96 9.17 0.46
C GLY A 51 13.66 7.68 0.42
N VAL A 52 12.43 7.30 0.11
CA VAL A 52 12.02 5.89 -0.03
C VAL A 52 12.11 5.49 -1.49
N TRP A 53 13.10 4.67 -1.82
CA TRP A 53 13.37 4.21 -3.18
C TRP A 53 13.02 2.75 -3.41
N ASN A 54 12.95 1.97 -2.34
CA ASN A 54 12.57 0.56 -2.36
C ASN A 54 11.62 0.27 -1.20
N CYS A 55 10.61 -0.54 -1.43
CA CYS A 55 9.61 -0.85 -0.40
C CYS A 55 8.93 -2.19 -0.66
N THR A 56 8.27 -2.70 0.37
CA THR A 56 7.25 -3.74 0.22
C THR A 56 5.91 -3.04 0.02
N VAL A 57 5.21 -3.40 -1.04
CA VAL A 57 3.91 -2.79 -1.37
C VAL A 57 2.79 -3.78 -1.08
N ILE A 58 1.80 -3.34 -0.31
CA ILE A 58 0.55 -4.08 -0.11
C ILE A 58 -0.52 -3.40 -0.96
N VAL A 59 -1.17 -4.16 -1.82
CA VAL A 59 -2.24 -3.66 -2.70
C VAL A 59 -3.55 -4.36 -2.37
N GLY A 60 -4.51 -3.59 -1.87
CA GLY A 60 -5.86 -4.07 -1.57
C GLY A 60 -6.89 -3.33 -2.42
N ILE A 61 -6.89 -3.61 -3.72
CA ILE A 61 -7.77 -2.97 -4.72
C ILE A 61 -8.64 -4.04 -5.37
N PRO A 62 -9.98 -3.86 -5.40
CA PRO A 62 -10.88 -4.84 -6.01
C PRO A 62 -10.63 -5.06 -7.50
N GLU A 63 -11.10 -6.20 -8.01
CA GLU A 63 -10.89 -6.59 -9.41
C GLU A 63 -11.59 -5.67 -10.43
N ASP A 64 -12.61 -4.90 -10.01
CA ASP A 64 -13.32 -3.93 -10.85
C ASP A 64 -12.67 -2.55 -10.86
N LYS A 65 -11.57 -2.36 -10.15
CA LYS A 65 -10.78 -1.13 -10.12
C LYS A 65 -9.42 -1.35 -10.82
N ASP A 66 -8.63 -0.30 -10.90
CA ASP A 66 -7.36 -0.33 -11.64
C ASP A 66 -6.19 -0.87 -10.79
N TYR A 67 -6.37 -2.06 -10.19
CA TYR A 67 -5.31 -2.70 -9.41
C TYR A 67 -4.05 -2.95 -10.25
N ALA A 68 -4.23 -3.35 -11.50
CA ALA A 68 -3.11 -3.66 -12.39
C ALA A 68 -2.29 -2.40 -12.72
N GLY A 69 -2.95 -1.27 -12.96
CA GLY A 69 -2.27 0.01 -13.18
C GLY A 69 -1.46 0.46 -11.98
N VAL A 70 -1.99 0.29 -10.77
CA VAL A 70 -1.28 0.59 -9.53
C VAL A 70 -0.05 -0.31 -9.36
N VAL A 71 -0.21 -1.62 -9.57
CA VAL A 71 0.89 -2.57 -9.46
C VAL A 71 1.99 -2.27 -10.48
N ARG A 72 1.62 -2.04 -11.73
CA ARG A 72 2.60 -1.65 -12.78
C ARG A 72 3.35 -0.38 -12.42
N SER A 73 2.63 0.61 -11.88
CA SER A 73 3.23 1.88 -11.45
C SER A 73 4.24 1.67 -10.31
N MET A 74 3.94 0.81 -9.34
CA MET A 74 4.81 0.54 -8.18
C MET A 74 5.93 -0.45 -8.47
N LYS A 75 5.89 -1.19 -9.56
CA LYS A 75 6.82 -2.28 -9.88
C LYS A 75 8.30 -1.87 -9.75
N GLY A 76 8.65 -0.65 -10.18
CA GLY A 76 10.02 -0.15 -10.14
C GLY A 76 10.54 0.17 -8.74
N MET A 77 9.65 0.36 -7.77
CA MET A 77 9.99 0.67 -6.38
C MET A 77 9.77 -0.52 -5.44
N ALA A 78 9.04 -1.53 -5.88
CA ALA A 78 8.62 -2.63 -5.02
C ALA A 78 9.64 -3.78 -5.03
N ASN A 79 10.20 -4.09 -3.87
CA ASN A 79 10.97 -5.32 -3.66
C ASN A 79 10.04 -6.54 -3.59
N ARG A 80 8.84 -6.34 -3.03
CA ARG A 80 7.78 -7.34 -2.97
C ARG A 80 6.43 -6.66 -3.17
N ILE A 81 5.53 -7.36 -3.83
CA ILE A 81 4.15 -6.92 -4.02
C ILE A 81 3.23 -7.96 -3.39
N ILE A 82 2.47 -7.54 -2.41
CA ILE A 82 1.52 -8.40 -1.68
C ILE A 82 0.12 -7.94 -2.05
N LEU A 83 -0.67 -8.84 -2.61
CA LEU A 83 -2.09 -8.58 -2.86
C LEU A 83 -2.89 -9.03 -1.64
N THR A 84 -3.88 -8.25 -1.29
CA THR A 84 -4.76 -8.58 -0.16
C THR A 84 -6.21 -8.20 -0.47
N ARG A 85 -7.09 -8.59 0.43
CA ARG A 85 -8.52 -8.30 0.37
C ARG A 85 -9.00 -7.75 1.69
N SER A 86 -10.03 -6.90 1.63
CA SER A 86 -10.77 -6.51 2.82
C SER A 86 -11.86 -7.52 3.14
N GLY A 87 -12.35 -7.53 4.37
CA GLY A 87 -13.50 -8.32 4.77
C GLY A 87 -14.84 -7.75 4.31
N ASN A 88 -14.85 -6.61 3.62
CA ASN A 88 -16.09 -5.97 3.18
C ASN A 88 -16.70 -6.75 1.99
N PRO A 89 -17.92 -7.32 2.14
CA PRO A 89 -18.54 -8.15 1.10
C PRO A 89 -19.00 -7.38 -0.13
N HIS A 90 -19.04 -6.06 -0.10
CA HIS A 90 -19.39 -5.23 -1.25
C HIS A 90 -18.26 -5.13 -2.28
N TYR A 91 -17.04 -5.50 -1.92
CA TYR A 91 -15.89 -5.48 -2.82
C TYR A 91 -15.50 -6.90 -3.24
N HIS A 92 -15.23 -7.08 -4.51
CA HIS A 92 -14.79 -8.36 -5.06
C HIS A 92 -13.27 -8.37 -5.27
N PHE A 93 -12.62 -9.22 -4.50
CA PHE A 93 -11.19 -9.51 -4.63
C PHE A 93 -11.04 -10.98 -5.02
N SER A 94 -10.11 -11.28 -5.90
CA SER A 94 -9.92 -12.65 -6.40
C SER A 94 -8.45 -12.94 -6.68
N GLN A 95 -8.03 -14.17 -6.43
CA GLN A 95 -6.71 -14.64 -6.83
C GLN A 95 -6.48 -14.56 -8.34
N LYS A 96 -7.53 -14.41 -9.15
CA LYS A 96 -7.40 -14.13 -10.59
C LYS A 96 -6.62 -12.84 -10.85
N GLN A 97 -6.65 -11.88 -9.92
CA GLN A 97 -5.83 -10.66 -9.99
C GLN A 97 -4.33 -11.03 -10.04
N GLN A 98 -3.92 -11.99 -9.22
CA GLN A 98 -2.54 -12.50 -9.21
C GLN A 98 -2.19 -13.17 -10.54
N GLU A 99 -3.10 -13.98 -11.08
CA GLU A 99 -2.92 -14.64 -12.36
C GLU A 99 -2.76 -13.63 -13.52
N THR A 100 -3.61 -12.60 -13.54
CA THR A 100 -3.55 -11.52 -14.52
C THR A 100 -2.19 -10.82 -14.50
N LEU A 101 -1.68 -10.51 -13.32
CA LEU A 101 -0.37 -9.86 -13.17
C LEU A 101 0.78 -10.79 -13.56
N ALA A 102 0.65 -12.08 -13.29
CA ALA A 102 1.64 -13.09 -13.69
C ALA A 102 1.78 -13.19 -15.22
N GLU A 103 0.70 -12.96 -15.96
CA GLU A 103 0.74 -12.90 -17.43
C GLU A 103 1.61 -11.74 -17.95
N GLU A 104 1.82 -10.73 -17.12
CA GLU A 104 2.69 -9.57 -17.41
C GLU A 104 4.08 -9.71 -16.76
N ASP A 105 4.48 -10.90 -16.34
CA ASP A 105 5.72 -11.17 -15.61
C ASP A 105 5.85 -10.40 -14.29
N ILE A 106 4.73 -10.10 -13.65
CA ILE A 106 4.74 -9.43 -12.35
C ILE A 106 4.44 -10.46 -11.27
N GLY A 107 5.46 -10.82 -10.50
CA GLY A 107 5.33 -11.73 -9.36
C GLY A 107 4.67 -11.03 -8.18
N THR A 108 3.62 -11.64 -7.64
CA THR A 108 2.91 -11.14 -6.46
C THR A 108 2.66 -12.26 -5.47
N ILE A 109 2.38 -11.89 -4.22
CA ILE A 109 2.02 -12.82 -3.15
C ILE A 109 0.58 -12.52 -2.76
N TRP A 110 -0.29 -13.53 -2.79
CA TRP A 110 -1.67 -13.38 -2.36
C TRP A 110 -1.81 -13.62 -0.86
N THR A 111 -2.63 -12.81 -0.19
CA THR A 111 -3.03 -13.01 1.21
C THR A 111 -4.54 -12.88 1.35
N ASP A 112 -5.12 -13.63 2.28
CA ASP A 112 -6.57 -13.68 2.47
C ASP A 112 -7.13 -12.62 3.42
N SER A 113 -6.25 -11.83 4.01
CA SER A 113 -6.64 -10.74 4.90
C SER A 113 -5.57 -9.66 5.00
N VAL A 114 -6.00 -8.46 5.36
CA VAL A 114 -5.10 -7.35 5.64
C VAL A 114 -4.10 -7.71 6.74
N LYS A 115 -4.56 -8.42 7.78
CA LYS A 115 -3.70 -8.87 8.87
C LYS A 115 -2.57 -9.77 8.39
N GLN A 116 -2.87 -10.74 7.51
CA GLN A 116 -1.85 -11.61 6.92
C GLN A 116 -0.85 -10.81 6.08
N ALA A 117 -1.34 -9.87 5.28
CA ALA A 117 -0.48 -9.02 4.46
C ALA A 117 0.50 -8.22 5.32
N LEU A 118 0.01 -7.60 6.40
CA LEU A 118 0.84 -6.84 7.34
C LEU A 118 1.88 -7.72 8.05
N THR A 119 1.49 -8.92 8.47
CA THR A 119 2.39 -9.88 9.09
C THR A 119 3.51 -10.27 8.13
N LEU A 120 3.16 -10.57 6.90
CA LEU A 120 4.13 -10.94 5.86
C LEU A 120 5.06 -9.76 5.51
N ALA A 121 4.51 -8.56 5.36
CA ALA A 121 5.30 -7.37 5.08
C ALA A 121 6.29 -7.07 6.22
N GLY A 122 5.86 -7.25 7.46
CA GLY A 122 6.69 -7.04 8.66
C GLY A 122 7.83 -8.02 8.83
N SER A 123 7.88 -9.12 8.06
CA SER A 123 8.97 -10.09 8.10
C SER A 123 10.27 -9.58 7.47
N CYS A 124 10.23 -8.48 6.75
CA CYS A 124 11.39 -7.82 6.15
C CYS A 124 11.54 -6.39 6.70
N PRO A 125 12.77 -5.85 6.72
CA PRO A 125 13.03 -4.50 7.25
C PRO A 125 12.65 -3.38 6.29
N ASP A 126 12.14 -3.69 5.11
CA ASP A 126 11.79 -2.71 4.09
C ASP A 126 10.70 -1.75 4.57
N PRO A 127 10.69 -0.50 4.10
CA PRO A 127 9.52 0.36 4.22
C PRO A 127 8.27 -0.33 3.64
N ILE A 128 7.12 -0.11 4.26
CA ILE A 128 5.85 -0.70 3.84
C ILE A 128 4.95 0.41 3.29
N VAL A 129 4.42 0.20 2.09
CA VAL A 129 3.46 1.10 1.44
C VAL A 129 2.17 0.32 1.23
N ILE A 130 1.07 0.83 1.75
CA ILE A 130 -0.24 0.18 1.69
C ILE A 130 -1.17 1.03 0.82
N LEU A 131 -1.66 0.45 -0.25
CA LEU A 131 -2.52 1.10 -1.24
C LEU A 131 -3.81 0.30 -1.38
N GLY A 132 -4.95 0.97 -1.26
CA GLY A 132 -6.21 0.27 -1.38
C GLY A 132 -7.45 1.13 -1.21
N THR A 133 -8.60 0.48 -1.22
CA THR A 133 -9.89 1.12 -0.98
C THR A 133 -10.03 1.59 0.47
N THR A 134 -11.03 2.42 0.73
CA THR A 134 -11.35 2.88 2.08
C THR A 134 -11.59 1.73 3.06
N SER A 135 -12.12 0.60 2.59
CA SER A 135 -12.32 -0.57 3.46
C SER A 135 -11.00 -1.20 3.91
N VAL A 136 -10.02 -1.29 3.02
CA VAL A 136 -8.66 -1.77 3.35
C VAL A 136 -7.99 -0.77 4.30
N ILE A 137 -8.06 0.51 4.00
CA ILE A 137 -7.53 1.59 4.83
C ILE A 137 -8.06 1.49 6.26
N SER A 138 -9.38 1.36 6.40
CA SER A 138 -10.05 1.25 7.69
C SER A 138 -9.57 0.04 8.50
N GLU A 139 -9.42 -1.12 7.86
CA GLU A 139 -8.91 -2.32 8.52
C GLU A 139 -7.45 -2.16 8.98
N VAL A 140 -6.61 -1.52 8.18
CA VAL A 140 -5.22 -1.22 8.54
C VAL A 140 -5.18 -0.30 9.76
N GLU A 141 -5.95 0.79 9.74
CA GLU A 141 -6.01 1.75 10.85
C GLU A 141 -6.45 1.06 12.15
N GLN A 142 -7.46 0.19 12.09
CA GLN A 142 -7.92 -0.56 13.26
C GLN A 142 -6.82 -1.45 13.83
N ILE A 143 -6.07 -2.14 12.98
CA ILE A 143 -4.96 -3.00 13.41
C ILE A 143 -3.87 -2.18 14.11
N PHE A 144 -3.51 -1.02 13.56
CA PHE A 144 -2.49 -0.16 14.14
C PHE A 144 -2.94 0.51 15.44
N GLN A 145 -4.24 0.75 15.62
CA GLN A 145 -4.80 1.29 16.88
C GLN A 145 -4.80 0.26 18.00
N GLN A 146 -4.85 -1.04 17.68
CA GLN A 146 -4.88 -2.13 18.65
C GLN A 146 -3.50 -2.61 19.10
N SER A 147 -2.45 -2.11 18.49
CA SER A 147 -1.07 -2.53 18.77
C SER A 147 -0.29 -1.54 19.63
#